data_18625ddb9d6e266df5865b65aa0f7367
#
_entry.id   18625ddb9d6e266df5865b65aa0f7367
#
_cell.length_a   1.000
_cell.length_b   1.000
_cell.length_c   1.000
_cell.angle_alpha   90.00
_cell.angle_beta   90.00
_cell.angle_gamma   90.00
#
_symmetry.space_group_name_H-M   'P 1'
#
loop_
_entity.id
_entity.type
_entity.pdbx_description
1 polymer ?
#
loop_
_entity_poly.entity_id
_entity_poly.type
_entity_poly.pdbx_seq_one_letter_code
_entity_poly.pdbx_strand_id
1 'polypeptide(L)'
;MDVDSGDGPVVNLLWTGGWDSTFRLLQLILDTRATIQPVYVIDTERLSSLIEMQTMDRIKRGVVERFPRAEGRILPHRFFSIHDIAEDATITESYLRLARRWHLGSQYDWLPRLAKQHGLGALEMSVVADSRPRGGIVQCL
;
A
#
# COMPACT_ATOMS: atom_id res chain seq x y z
N MET A 1 17.36 25.34 -14.43
CA MET A 1 16.55 24.77 -13.34
C MET A 1 16.45 23.29 -13.60
N ASP A 2 17.30 22.53 -12.98
CA ASP A 2 17.26 21.08 -13.11
C ASP A 2 16.00 20.59 -12.38
N VAL A 3 15.01 20.20 -13.17
CA VAL A 3 13.95 19.32 -12.68
C VAL A 3 14.67 18.04 -12.32
N ASP A 4 14.87 17.83 -11.01
CA ASP A 4 15.45 16.61 -10.46
C ASP A 4 14.57 15.43 -10.92
N SER A 5 14.91 14.92 -12.11
CA SER A 5 14.26 13.75 -12.69
C SER A 5 14.51 12.63 -11.70
N GLY A 6 13.43 12.12 -11.08
CA GLY A 6 13.46 11.15 -9.99
C GLY A 6 14.27 9.90 -10.32
N ASP A 7 15.56 9.98 -10.09
CA ASP A 7 16.54 8.93 -10.38
C ASP A 7 16.59 7.88 -9.24
N GLY A 8 15.57 7.90 -8.38
CA GLY A 8 15.43 6.97 -7.28
C GLY A 8 14.61 5.73 -7.66
N PRO A 9 14.68 4.67 -6.83
CA PRO A 9 13.91 3.45 -7.06
C PRO A 9 12.40 3.74 -7.05
N VAL A 10 11.64 2.97 -7.83
CA VAL A 10 10.18 2.99 -7.75
C VAL A 10 9.73 2.10 -6.59
N VAL A 11 8.97 2.68 -5.67
CA VAL A 11 8.38 1.98 -4.52
C VAL A 11 6.88 1.81 -4.75
N ASN A 12 6.42 0.57 -4.82
CA ASN A 12 4.99 0.28 -4.82
C ASN A 12 4.48 0.37 -3.38
N LEU A 13 3.62 1.32 -3.09
CA LEU A 13 3.08 1.56 -1.76
C LEU A 13 1.58 1.29 -1.74
N LEU A 14 1.14 0.34 -0.90
CA LEU A 14 -0.28 0.20 -0.60
C LEU A 14 -0.73 1.43 0.20
N TRP A 15 -1.45 2.33 -0.44
CA TRP A 15 -1.85 3.59 0.15
C TRP A 15 -3.37 3.75 0.13
N THR A 16 -3.95 3.89 1.30
CA THR A 16 -5.40 4.00 1.51
C THR A 16 -5.85 5.38 1.96
N GLY A 17 -4.93 6.35 2.05
CA GLY A 17 -5.22 7.67 2.61
C GLY A 17 -5.31 7.70 4.14
N GLY A 18 -5.11 6.57 4.82
CA GLY A 18 -5.04 6.48 6.27
C GLY A 18 -3.71 7.03 6.82
N TRP A 19 -3.65 7.22 8.14
CA TRP A 19 -2.50 7.84 8.83
C TRP A 19 -1.18 7.11 8.56
N ASP A 20 -1.14 5.79 8.77
CA ASP A 20 0.12 5.03 8.70
C ASP A 20 0.69 5.01 7.30
N SER A 21 -0.15 4.71 6.30
CA SER A 21 0.29 4.67 4.91
C SER A 21 0.62 6.06 4.35
N THR A 22 -0.06 7.12 4.83
CA THR A 22 0.26 8.51 4.48
C THR A 22 1.55 8.96 5.14
N PHE A 23 1.81 8.57 6.38
CA PHE A 23 3.09 8.82 7.04
C PHE A 23 4.24 8.19 6.25
N ARG A 24 4.08 6.94 5.81
CA ARG A 24 5.08 6.28 4.97
C ARG A 24 5.30 6.99 3.63
N LEU A 25 4.23 7.45 2.98
CA LEU A 25 4.32 8.27 1.77
C LEU A 25 5.18 9.51 2.01
N LEU A 26 4.93 10.23 3.10
CA LEU A 26 5.68 11.43 3.47
C LEU A 26 7.15 11.11 3.76
N GLN A 27 7.45 10.05 4.48
CA GLN A 27 8.84 9.62 4.70
C GLN A 27 9.57 9.37 3.37
N LEU A 28 8.94 8.65 2.44
CA LEU A 28 9.54 8.41 1.13
C LEU A 28 9.83 9.71 0.37
N ILE A 29 8.91 10.68 0.42
CA ILE A 29 9.08 11.99 -0.21
C ILE A 29 10.17 12.82 0.48
N LEU A 30 10.19 12.84 1.81
CA LEU A 30 11.05 13.75 2.57
C LEU A 30 12.46 13.21 2.74
N ASP A 31 12.61 11.91 2.94
CA ASP A 31 13.87 11.29 3.37
C ASP A 31 14.59 10.54 2.24
N THR A 32 13.92 10.34 1.10
CA THR A 32 14.51 9.60 -0.03
C THR A 32 14.32 10.33 -1.35
N ARG A 33 14.88 9.76 -2.43
CA ARG A 33 14.62 10.17 -3.83
C ARG A 33 13.67 9.20 -4.55
N ALA A 34 13.01 8.29 -3.84
CA ALA A 34 12.14 7.30 -4.45
C ALA A 34 10.98 7.95 -5.20
N THR A 35 10.62 7.35 -6.31
CA THR A 35 9.35 7.57 -6.99
C THR A 35 8.33 6.60 -6.41
N ILE A 36 7.16 7.08 -6.07
CA ILE A 36 6.13 6.29 -5.40
C ILE A 36 5.06 5.91 -6.41
N GLN A 37 4.81 4.62 -6.52
CA GLN A 37 3.68 4.08 -7.24
C GLN A 37 2.59 3.70 -6.23
N PRO A 38 1.57 4.55 -6.02
CA PRO A 38 0.48 4.21 -5.15
C PRO A 38 -0.34 3.05 -5.72
N VAL A 39 -0.64 2.09 -4.87
CA VAL A 39 -1.50 0.94 -5.17
C VAL A 39 -2.70 0.98 -4.23
N TYR A 40 -3.88 0.83 -4.77
CA TYR A 40 -5.12 0.76 -4.00
C TYR A 40 -6.01 -0.37 -4.52
N VAL A 41 -6.58 -1.14 -3.61
CA VAL A 41 -7.50 -2.23 -3.94
C VAL A 41 -8.92 -1.81 -3.59
N ILE A 42 -9.75 -1.74 -4.62
CA ILE A 42 -11.17 -1.40 -4.49
C ILE A 42 -11.92 -2.64 -4.05
N ASP A 43 -12.59 -2.52 -2.90
CA ASP A 43 -13.57 -3.47 -2.43
C ASP A 43 -14.96 -2.84 -2.57
N THR A 44 -15.74 -3.32 -3.52
CA THR A 44 -17.05 -2.76 -3.83
C THR A 44 -18.09 -3.00 -2.73
N GLU A 45 -17.81 -3.92 -1.82
CA GLU A 45 -18.66 -4.14 -0.64
C GLU A 45 -18.40 -3.12 0.47
N ARG A 46 -17.28 -2.36 0.36
CA ARG A 46 -16.93 -1.31 1.32
C ARG A 46 -17.41 0.05 0.81
N LEU A 47 -18.36 0.64 1.52
CA LEU A 47 -18.88 1.98 1.23
C LEU A 47 -17.82 3.08 1.36
N SER A 48 -16.71 2.81 2.07
CA SER A 48 -15.63 3.77 2.28
C SER A 48 -14.72 3.97 1.08
N SER A 49 -14.73 3.08 0.07
CA SER A 49 -13.78 3.13 -1.04
C SER A 49 -13.79 4.45 -1.80
N LEU A 50 -14.97 5.01 -2.09
CA LEU A 50 -15.06 6.31 -2.76
C LEU A 50 -14.49 7.45 -1.92
N ILE A 51 -14.78 7.45 -0.62
CA ILE A 51 -14.27 8.46 0.32
C ILE A 51 -12.75 8.35 0.44
N GLU A 52 -12.22 7.14 0.51
CA GLU A 52 -10.79 6.89 0.56
C GLU A 52 -10.09 7.41 -0.70
N MET A 53 -10.64 7.15 -1.89
CA MET A 53 -10.11 7.65 -3.16
C MET A 53 -10.10 9.19 -3.23
N GLN A 54 -11.19 9.85 -2.80
CA GLN A 54 -11.24 11.31 -2.73
C GLN A 54 -10.25 11.88 -1.72
N THR A 55 -10.08 11.19 -0.59
CA THR A 55 -9.12 11.57 0.46
C THR A 55 -7.70 11.48 -0.05
N MET A 56 -7.34 10.39 -0.76
CA MET A 56 -6.02 10.21 -1.36
C MET A 56 -5.70 11.32 -2.37
N ASP A 57 -6.65 11.68 -3.23
CA ASP A 57 -6.46 12.77 -4.19
C ASP A 57 -6.23 14.12 -3.50
N ARG A 58 -7.00 14.41 -2.45
CA ARG A 58 -6.82 15.62 -1.64
C ARG A 58 -5.46 15.66 -0.95
N ILE A 59 -5.05 14.56 -0.35
CA ILE A 59 -3.73 14.46 0.31
C ILE A 59 -2.62 14.64 -0.69
N LYS A 60 -2.68 13.98 -1.86
CA LYS A 60 -1.67 14.10 -2.92
C LYS A 60 -1.48 15.56 -3.33
N ARG A 61 -2.57 16.29 -3.59
CA ARG A 61 -2.51 17.72 -3.91
C ARG A 61 -1.87 18.54 -2.80
N GLY A 62 -2.30 18.33 -1.56
CA GLY A 62 -1.72 19.04 -0.41
C GLY A 62 -0.22 18.74 -0.19
N VAL A 63 0.21 17.51 -0.46
CA VAL A 63 1.64 17.12 -0.37
C VAL A 63 2.45 17.85 -1.44
N VAL A 64 1.99 17.92 -2.68
CA VAL A 64 2.69 18.62 -3.77
C VAL A 64 2.72 20.12 -3.50
N GLU A 65 1.63 20.72 -3.05
CA GLU A 65 1.59 22.14 -2.67
C GLU A 65 2.59 22.48 -1.54
N ARG A 66 2.64 21.63 -0.52
CA ARG A 66 3.51 21.85 0.65
C ARG A 66 4.95 21.51 0.39
N PHE A 67 5.21 20.51 -0.44
CA PHE A 67 6.54 19.99 -0.76
C PHE A 67 6.71 19.91 -2.28
N PRO A 68 7.12 20.99 -2.96
CA PRO A 68 7.27 21.00 -4.43
C PRO A 68 8.14 19.87 -4.99
N ARG A 69 9.11 19.38 -4.22
CA ARG A 69 9.92 18.21 -4.57
C ARG A 69 9.14 16.91 -4.71
N ALA A 70 7.87 16.87 -4.30
CA ALA A 70 6.98 15.72 -4.49
C ALA A 70 6.37 15.69 -5.91
N GLU A 71 6.44 16.81 -6.63
CA GLU A 71 5.91 16.89 -7.98
C GLU A 71 6.60 15.88 -8.89
N GLY A 72 5.81 15.12 -9.64
CA GLY A 72 6.30 14.05 -10.51
C GLY A 72 6.75 12.77 -9.79
N ARG A 73 6.93 12.80 -8.47
CA ARG A 73 7.38 11.63 -7.71
C ARG A 73 6.25 10.75 -7.15
N ILE A 74 5.03 11.26 -7.11
CA ILE A 74 3.85 10.47 -6.77
C ILE A 74 3.11 10.17 -8.07
N LEU A 75 3.29 8.96 -8.59
CA LEU A 75 2.68 8.53 -9.84
C LEU A 75 1.15 8.46 -9.74
N PRO A 76 0.43 8.38 -10.85
CA PRO A 76 -0.98 8.05 -10.83
C PRO A 76 -1.24 6.74 -10.09
N HIS A 77 -2.33 6.66 -9.33
CA HIS A 77 -2.71 5.44 -8.62
C HIS A 77 -2.92 4.26 -9.56
N ARG A 78 -2.45 3.08 -9.17
CA ARG A 78 -2.90 1.82 -9.76
C ARG A 78 -4.05 1.28 -8.91
N PHE A 79 -5.23 1.24 -9.54
CA PHE A 79 -6.42 0.69 -8.91
C PHE A 79 -6.63 -0.75 -9.36
N PHE A 80 -6.91 -1.63 -8.42
CA PHE A 80 -7.26 -3.02 -8.67
C PHE A 80 -8.58 -3.34 -8.00
N SER A 81 -9.40 -4.19 -8.60
CA SER A 81 -10.58 -4.73 -7.92
C SER A 81 -10.21 -5.99 -7.16
N ILE A 82 -10.71 -6.12 -5.94
CA ILE A 82 -10.52 -7.34 -5.14
C ILE A 82 -11.07 -8.58 -5.86
N HIS A 83 -12.10 -8.40 -6.70
CA HIS A 83 -12.74 -9.47 -7.45
C HIS A 83 -11.90 -9.96 -8.65
N ASP A 84 -10.92 -9.18 -9.09
CA ASP A 84 -10.05 -9.50 -10.22
C ASP A 84 -8.74 -10.18 -9.80
N ILE A 85 -8.56 -10.42 -8.50
CA ILE A 85 -7.36 -11.07 -7.97
C ILE A 85 -7.48 -12.58 -8.19
N ALA A 86 -6.56 -13.13 -9.00
CA ALA A 86 -6.53 -14.55 -9.30
C ALA A 86 -6.28 -15.40 -8.05
N GLU A 87 -6.85 -16.58 -8.02
CA GLU A 87 -6.56 -17.57 -6.99
C GLU A 87 -5.13 -18.12 -7.14
N ASP A 88 -4.50 -18.39 -6.01
CA ASP A 88 -3.19 -19.06 -5.94
C ASP A 88 -3.18 -19.98 -4.72
N ALA A 89 -3.31 -21.27 -4.97
CA ALA A 89 -3.44 -22.27 -3.90
C ALA A 89 -2.22 -22.26 -2.97
N THR A 90 -1.01 -22.09 -3.50
CA THR A 90 0.23 -22.10 -2.69
C THR A 90 0.26 -20.94 -1.70
N ILE A 91 -0.13 -19.75 -2.15
CA ILE A 91 -0.20 -18.56 -1.30
C ILE A 91 -1.30 -18.75 -0.25
N THR A 92 -2.50 -19.16 -0.67
CA THR A 92 -3.63 -19.36 0.24
C THR A 92 -3.35 -20.42 1.29
N GLU A 93 -2.73 -21.54 0.94
CA GLU A 93 -2.32 -22.57 1.91
C GLU A 93 -1.31 -22.04 2.93
N SER A 94 -0.37 -21.22 2.47
CA SER A 94 0.61 -20.58 3.37
C SER A 94 -0.06 -19.60 4.32
N TYR A 95 -0.98 -18.79 3.83
CA TYR A 95 -1.81 -17.92 4.66
C TYR A 95 -2.61 -18.72 5.69
N LEU A 96 -3.30 -19.78 5.28
CA LEU A 96 -4.12 -20.59 6.19
C LEU A 96 -3.29 -21.25 7.29
N ARG A 97 -2.06 -21.68 7.00
CA ARG A 97 -1.15 -22.22 8.04
C ARG A 97 -0.80 -21.16 9.08
N LEU A 98 -0.53 -19.93 8.66
CA LEU A 98 -0.26 -18.82 9.58
C LEU A 98 -1.52 -18.39 10.34
N ALA A 99 -2.66 -18.31 9.67
CA ALA A 99 -3.93 -17.89 10.26
C ALA A 99 -4.46 -18.86 11.33
N ARG A 100 -4.08 -20.15 11.28
CA ARG A 100 -4.38 -21.11 12.35
C ARG A 100 -3.63 -20.80 13.64
N ARG A 101 -2.47 -20.17 13.54
CA ARG A 101 -1.59 -19.88 14.68
C ARG A 101 -1.74 -18.45 15.17
N TRP A 102 -2.02 -17.53 14.24
CA TRP A 102 -2.07 -16.10 14.49
C TRP A 102 -3.37 -15.51 13.97
N HIS A 103 -3.86 -14.47 14.63
CA HIS A 103 -5.03 -13.74 14.12
C HIS A 103 -4.62 -12.81 12.98
N LEU A 104 -4.74 -13.28 11.74
CA LEU A 104 -4.40 -12.54 10.53
C LEU A 104 -5.65 -12.13 9.77
N GLY A 105 -5.67 -10.87 9.31
CA GLY A 105 -6.71 -10.39 8.39
C GLY A 105 -6.63 -11.07 7.01
N SER A 106 -7.74 -11.13 6.32
CA SER A 106 -7.81 -11.76 4.98
C SER A 106 -6.94 -11.07 3.94
N GLN A 107 -6.56 -9.80 4.15
CA GLN A 107 -5.67 -9.08 3.25
C GLN A 107 -4.30 -9.78 3.06
N TYR A 108 -3.85 -10.54 4.03
CA TYR A 108 -2.59 -11.28 3.93
C TYR A 108 -2.67 -12.53 3.05
N ASP A 109 -3.86 -12.90 2.59
CA ASP A 109 -4.05 -13.87 1.53
C ASP A 109 -4.04 -13.21 0.14
N TRP A 110 -4.88 -12.20 -0.06
CA TRP A 110 -5.07 -11.65 -1.41
C TRP A 110 -4.02 -10.62 -1.83
N LEU A 111 -3.36 -9.89 -0.92
CA LEU A 111 -2.27 -8.96 -1.28
C LEU A 111 -1.08 -9.64 -1.94
N PRO A 112 -0.53 -10.76 -1.41
CA PRO A 112 0.53 -11.48 -2.10
C PRO A 112 0.11 -12.05 -3.47
N ARG A 113 -1.15 -12.49 -3.60
CA ARG A 113 -1.70 -12.94 -4.89
C ARG A 113 -1.74 -11.80 -5.90
N LEU A 114 -2.22 -10.63 -5.48
CA LEU A 114 -2.21 -9.40 -6.30
C LEU A 114 -0.80 -9.05 -6.75
N ALA A 115 0.16 -9.00 -5.82
CA ALA A 115 1.54 -8.66 -6.11
C ALA A 115 2.16 -9.62 -7.13
N LYS A 116 1.94 -10.93 -6.96
CA LYS A 116 2.39 -11.96 -7.90
C LYS A 116 1.75 -11.81 -9.27
N GLN A 117 0.42 -11.66 -9.32
CA GLN A 117 -0.36 -11.55 -10.56
C GLN A 117 0.09 -10.37 -11.43
N HIS A 118 0.44 -9.25 -10.81
CA HIS A 118 0.79 -8.01 -11.49
C HIS A 118 2.30 -7.71 -11.51
N GLY A 119 3.13 -8.65 -11.07
CA GLY A 119 4.58 -8.51 -11.09
C GLY A 119 5.08 -7.30 -10.31
N LEU A 120 4.47 -6.99 -9.17
CA LEU A 120 4.83 -5.80 -8.39
C LEU A 120 6.20 -5.93 -7.70
N GLY A 121 6.79 -7.13 -7.71
CA GLY A 121 8.07 -7.41 -7.06
C GLY A 121 7.99 -7.27 -5.53
N ALA A 122 8.01 -6.04 -5.06
CA ALA A 122 7.75 -5.70 -3.66
C ALA A 122 6.56 -4.73 -3.57
N LEU A 123 5.66 -4.96 -2.63
CA LEU A 123 4.57 -4.07 -2.27
C LEU A 123 4.74 -3.69 -0.81
N GLU A 124 5.08 -2.43 -0.55
CA GLU A 124 5.16 -1.92 0.80
C GLU A 124 3.76 -1.70 1.38
N MET A 125 3.59 -2.08 2.63
CA MET A 125 2.40 -1.80 3.40
C MET A 125 2.77 -1.32 4.79
N SER A 126 1.96 -0.44 5.36
CA SER A 126 2.15 0.04 6.72
C SER A 126 1.41 -0.86 7.68
N VAL A 127 2.10 -1.29 8.73
CA VAL A 127 1.53 -2.08 9.82
C VAL A 127 1.84 -1.41 11.15
N VAL A 128 0.88 -1.45 12.07
CA VAL A 128 1.05 -0.93 13.43
C VAL A 128 1.42 -2.08 14.35
N ALA A 129 2.43 -1.89 15.16
CA ALA A 129 2.72 -2.82 16.25
C ALA A 129 1.58 -2.76 17.27
N ASP A 130 0.79 -3.82 17.33
CA ASP A 130 -0.29 -3.92 18.30
C ASP A 130 0.24 -4.54 19.59
N SER A 131 0.16 -3.80 20.68
CA SER A 131 0.54 -4.27 22.02
C SER A 131 -0.50 -5.22 22.65
N ARG A 132 -1.61 -5.48 21.96
CA ARG A 132 -2.65 -6.39 22.46
C ARG A 132 -2.18 -7.84 22.41
N PRO A 133 -2.54 -8.67 23.41
CA PRO A 133 -2.06 -10.06 23.56
C PRO A 133 -2.45 -11.02 22.43
N ARG A 134 -3.30 -10.60 21.48
CA ARG A 134 -3.79 -11.43 20.37
C ARG A 134 -3.33 -10.87 19.02
N GLY A 135 -2.06 -10.70 18.92
CA GLY A 135 -1.20 -10.33 17.82
C GLY A 135 -1.74 -10.08 16.43
N GLY A 136 -1.18 -9.09 15.79
CA GLY A 136 -1.21 -8.90 14.35
C GLY A 136 0.02 -9.51 13.68
N ILE A 137 0.21 -9.19 12.40
CA ILE A 137 1.33 -9.69 11.57
C ILE A 137 2.70 -9.46 12.20
N VAL A 138 2.88 -8.36 12.96
CA VAL A 138 4.14 -8.01 13.60
C VAL A 138 4.58 -9.04 14.64
N GLN A 139 3.67 -9.83 15.20
CA GLN A 139 4.01 -10.91 16.14
C GLN A 139 4.42 -12.20 15.43
N CYS A 140 4.26 -12.26 14.10
CA CYS A 140 4.68 -13.39 13.28
C CYS A 140 6.10 -13.22 12.74
N LEU A 141 6.65 -12.00 12.81
CA LEU A 141 7.99 -11.63 12.35
C LEU A 141 9.00 -11.70 13.50
#